data_87b0ab7360f5f5fa6f36d52a739d9fa8
#
_entry.id   87b0ab7360f5f5fa6f36d52a739d9fa8
#
_cell.length_a   1.000
_cell.length_b   1.000
_cell.length_c   1.000
_cell.angle_alpha   90.00
_cell.angle_beta   90.00
_cell.angle_gamma   90.00
#
_symmetry.space_group_name_H-M   'P 1'
#
loop_
_entity.id
_entity.type
_entity.pdbx_description
1 polymer ?
#
loop_
_entity_poly.entity_id
_entity_poly.type
_entity_poly.pdbx_seq_one_letter_code
_entity_poly.pdbx_strand_id
1 'polypeptide(L)'
;MSIIFEEDIKSIIKDFDMSVFDGKTVLVTGATGLIGKLCVKSLLNSGYNTQIIALVRDGEKAKNLFGESKRLSFLIQDINQRISTSRKVDYIIHAASTTSSRDFVEKPVETIYTAFNGTRNVLEFAKNKRIEGMVYLSSLEVYGVNDFEDITENSYGYIDILNPRSSYSESKKMVETMCISYGSEYGVPVRIARLAQTFGAGVSKSDNRVFAQFVNAVINKENIVLHTKGKTKRNYCYTTDAVRAIFTILTKGENNNAYNVANESTYCSIAEMAHLLENEDTKVVYQIDDVNRGYNPTVKIKLNTNKLNSLGWEAKIGMKEMFERLIEDMKN
;
A
#
# COMPACT_ATOMS: atom_id res chain seq x y z
N MET A 1 -18.23 4.13 9.20
CA MET A 1 -16.81 3.81 9.45
C MET A 1 -16.73 3.24 10.84
N SER A 2 -15.85 2.25 11.07
CA SER A 2 -15.65 1.70 12.40
C SER A 2 -14.94 2.68 13.33
N ILE A 3 -15.06 2.46 14.64
CA ILE A 3 -14.35 3.22 15.68
C ILE A 3 -12.83 3.12 15.46
N ILE A 4 -12.34 1.93 15.16
CA ILE A 4 -10.90 1.68 14.91
C ILE A 4 -10.37 2.52 13.73
N PHE A 5 -11.13 2.62 12.63
CA PHE A 5 -10.72 3.43 11.51
C PHE A 5 -10.65 4.94 11.85
N GLU A 6 -11.54 5.43 12.72
CA GLU A 6 -11.49 6.82 13.20
C GLU A 6 -10.30 7.05 14.15
N GLU A 7 -9.99 6.09 15.00
CA GLU A 7 -8.77 6.12 15.84
C GLU A 7 -7.52 6.13 15.00
N ASP A 8 -7.47 5.35 13.93
CA ASP A 8 -6.35 5.31 12.98
C ASP A 8 -6.11 6.68 12.35
N ILE A 9 -7.16 7.37 11.92
CA ILE A 9 -7.05 8.75 11.41
C ILE A 9 -6.48 9.69 12.46
N LYS A 10 -6.99 9.64 13.69
CA LYS A 10 -6.51 10.48 14.81
C LYS A 10 -5.04 10.20 15.13
N SER A 11 -4.64 8.93 15.13
CA SER A 11 -3.24 8.53 15.35
C SER A 11 -2.31 9.09 14.28
N ILE A 12 -2.67 9.02 13.00
CA ILE A 12 -1.86 9.59 11.91
C ILE A 12 -1.69 11.10 12.11
N ILE A 13 -2.78 11.82 12.40
CA ILE A 13 -2.77 13.29 12.58
C ILE A 13 -1.93 13.68 13.80
N LYS A 14 -1.98 12.91 14.87
CA LYS A 14 -1.20 13.14 16.09
C LYS A 14 0.31 12.92 15.86
N ASP A 15 0.64 11.88 15.09
CA ASP A 15 2.00 11.34 14.99
C ASP A 15 2.78 11.87 13.76
N PHE A 16 2.13 12.65 12.89
CA PHE A 16 2.76 13.32 11.75
C PHE A 16 2.42 14.82 11.76
N ASP A 17 3.40 15.64 11.50
CA ASP A 17 3.19 17.08 11.38
C ASP A 17 2.43 17.43 10.10
N MET A 18 1.11 17.53 10.22
CA MET A 18 0.21 17.83 9.10
C MET A 18 0.30 19.30 8.61
N SER A 19 0.99 20.19 9.34
CA SER A 19 1.15 21.60 8.96
C SER A 19 1.87 21.76 7.62
N VAL A 20 2.69 20.80 7.24
CA VAL A 20 3.40 20.76 5.95
C VAL A 20 2.46 20.79 4.73
N PHE A 21 1.19 20.43 4.92
CA PHE A 21 0.16 20.46 3.88
C PHE A 21 -0.76 21.69 3.96
N ASP A 22 -0.53 22.61 4.89
CA ASP A 22 -1.37 23.81 5.00
C ASP A 22 -1.28 24.69 3.75
N GLY A 23 -2.43 25.08 3.21
CA GLY A 23 -2.52 25.85 1.95
C GLY A 23 -2.12 25.05 0.69
N LYS A 24 -1.79 23.77 0.79
CA LYS A 24 -1.37 22.92 -0.35
C LYS A 24 -2.56 22.17 -0.96
N THR A 25 -2.38 21.79 -2.21
CA THR A 25 -3.32 20.89 -2.92
C THR A 25 -2.66 19.54 -3.16
N VAL A 26 -3.28 18.48 -2.66
CA VAL A 26 -2.80 17.09 -2.78
C VAL A 26 -3.70 16.30 -3.73
N LEU A 27 -3.15 15.79 -4.83
CA LEU A 27 -3.82 14.83 -5.70
C LEU A 27 -3.57 13.42 -5.16
N VAL A 28 -4.64 12.68 -4.88
CA VAL A 28 -4.56 11.26 -4.48
C VAL A 28 -5.21 10.40 -5.55
N THR A 29 -4.44 9.55 -6.19
CA THR A 29 -4.98 8.51 -7.09
C THR A 29 -5.21 7.23 -6.30
N GLY A 30 -6.16 6.39 -6.73
CA GLY A 30 -6.54 5.23 -5.93
C GLY A 30 -7.16 5.61 -4.58
N ALA A 31 -7.78 6.79 -4.52
CA ALA A 31 -8.29 7.41 -3.30
C ALA A 31 -9.32 6.54 -2.53
N THR A 32 -10.06 5.67 -3.20
CA THR A 32 -11.04 4.77 -2.57
C THR A 32 -10.44 3.43 -2.12
N GLY A 33 -9.16 3.16 -2.41
CA GLY A 33 -8.42 1.99 -1.93
C GLY A 33 -8.02 2.10 -0.46
N LEU A 34 -7.50 1.02 0.13
CA LEU A 34 -7.17 0.94 1.56
C LEU A 34 -6.27 2.12 2.02
N ILE A 35 -5.13 2.31 1.38
CA ILE A 35 -4.17 3.37 1.74
C ILE A 35 -4.66 4.75 1.29
N GLY A 36 -5.16 4.87 0.05
CA GLY A 36 -5.64 6.14 -0.49
C GLY A 36 -6.78 6.74 0.33
N LYS A 37 -7.72 5.89 0.78
CA LYS A 37 -8.82 6.29 1.66
C LYS A 37 -8.32 6.90 2.98
N LEU A 38 -7.36 6.24 3.59
CA LEU A 38 -6.80 6.70 4.86
C LEU A 38 -5.98 7.99 4.67
N CYS A 39 -5.21 8.13 3.57
CA CYS A 39 -4.55 9.39 3.22
C CYS A 39 -5.55 10.55 3.08
N VAL A 40 -6.61 10.36 2.29
CA VAL A 40 -7.63 11.40 2.06
C VAL A 40 -8.32 11.80 3.37
N LYS A 41 -8.72 10.82 4.19
CA LYS A 41 -9.39 11.08 5.48
C LYS A 41 -8.47 11.78 6.47
N SER A 42 -7.19 11.40 6.54
CA SER A 42 -6.23 12.07 7.42
C SER A 42 -6.00 13.52 7.01
N LEU A 43 -5.84 13.80 5.71
CA LEU A 43 -5.70 15.17 5.19
C LEU A 43 -6.96 16.01 5.45
N LEU A 44 -8.17 15.45 5.28
CA LEU A 44 -9.42 16.15 5.54
C LEU A 44 -9.62 16.49 7.02
N ASN A 45 -9.18 15.62 7.93
CA ASN A 45 -9.39 15.76 9.37
C ASN A 45 -8.19 16.43 10.09
N SER A 46 -7.15 16.84 9.35
CA SER A 46 -5.92 17.39 9.90
C SER A 46 -6.08 18.75 10.63
N GLY A 47 -7.20 19.44 10.40
CA GLY A 47 -7.40 20.81 10.91
C GLY A 47 -6.79 21.92 10.04
N TYR A 48 -5.95 21.58 9.06
CA TYR A 48 -5.30 22.53 8.14
C TYR A 48 -6.10 22.77 6.87
N ASN A 49 -5.81 23.86 6.16
CA ASN A 49 -6.49 24.23 4.90
C ASN A 49 -5.88 23.49 3.71
N THR A 50 -5.83 22.15 3.78
CA THR A 50 -5.33 21.32 2.69
C THR A 50 -6.47 21.07 1.69
N GLN A 51 -6.24 21.37 0.41
CA GLN A 51 -7.15 21.02 -0.69
C GLN A 51 -6.84 19.64 -1.22
N ILE A 52 -7.85 18.84 -1.49
CA ILE A 52 -7.67 17.45 -1.93
C ILE A 52 -8.41 17.24 -3.25
N ILE A 53 -7.73 16.64 -4.20
CA ILE A 53 -8.29 16.13 -5.44
C ILE A 53 -8.20 14.60 -5.38
N ALA A 54 -9.32 13.95 -5.21
CA ALA A 54 -9.39 12.48 -5.23
C ALA A 54 -9.71 12.00 -6.65
N LEU A 55 -8.74 11.34 -7.31
CA LEU A 55 -8.96 10.71 -8.59
C LEU A 55 -9.59 9.33 -8.36
N VAL A 56 -10.81 9.16 -8.85
CA VAL A 56 -11.64 7.98 -8.60
C VAL A 56 -12.37 7.54 -9.87
N ARG A 57 -12.66 6.24 -10.01
CA ARG A 57 -13.46 5.71 -11.13
C ARG A 57 -14.97 5.82 -10.88
N ASP A 58 -15.36 5.67 -9.62
CA ASP A 58 -16.74 5.67 -9.17
C ASP A 58 -16.98 6.85 -8.23
N GLY A 59 -17.65 7.87 -8.77
CA GLY A 59 -17.95 9.10 -8.03
C GLY A 59 -18.99 8.92 -6.92
N GLU A 60 -19.97 8.03 -7.10
CA GLU A 60 -21.00 7.74 -6.09
C GLU A 60 -20.38 7.03 -4.88
N LYS A 61 -19.60 6.00 -5.14
CA LYS A 61 -18.83 5.32 -4.10
C LYS A 61 -17.92 6.29 -3.33
N ALA A 62 -17.27 7.20 -4.05
CA ALA A 62 -16.39 8.20 -3.42
C ALA A 62 -17.18 9.19 -2.56
N LYS A 63 -18.33 9.69 -3.02
CA LYS A 63 -19.21 10.56 -2.23
C LYS A 63 -19.71 9.87 -0.96
N ASN A 64 -20.16 8.62 -1.07
CA ASN A 64 -20.61 7.83 0.08
C ASN A 64 -19.49 7.60 1.10
N LEU A 65 -18.25 7.43 0.62
CA LEU A 65 -17.08 7.16 1.47
C LEU A 65 -16.58 8.42 2.19
N PHE A 66 -16.52 9.54 1.49
CA PHE A 66 -15.86 10.75 2.00
C PHE A 66 -16.81 11.81 2.51
N GLY A 67 -18.06 11.80 2.05
CA GLY A 67 -19.02 12.88 2.26
C GLY A 67 -18.69 14.11 1.40
N GLU A 68 -19.38 15.22 1.67
CA GLU A 68 -19.14 16.50 1.05
C GLU A 68 -18.19 17.37 1.88
N SER A 69 -17.23 18.03 1.24
CA SER A 69 -16.34 18.98 1.88
C SER A 69 -15.89 20.02 0.85
N LYS A 70 -15.86 21.30 1.25
CA LYS A 70 -15.32 22.37 0.41
C LYS A 70 -13.84 22.17 0.06
N ARG A 71 -13.12 21.36 0.85
CA ARG A 71 -11.70 21.04 0.66
C ARG A 71 -11.48 19.78 -0.18
N LEU A 72 -12.53 19.04 -0.57
CA LEU A 72 -12.43 17.82 -1.36
C LEU A 72 -13.13 17.99 -2.71
N SER A 73 -12.45 17.62 -3.76
CA SER A 73 -13.03 17.51 -5.11
C SER A 73 -12.74 16.16 -5.71
N PHE A 74 -13.66 15.64 -6.49
CA PHE A 74 -13.49 14.38 -7.20
C PHE A 74 -13.13 14.63 -8.67
N LEU A 75 -12.07 13.98 -9.13
CA LEU A 75 -11.75 13.84 -10.53
C LEU A 75 -12.19 12.43 -10.96
N ILE A 76 -13.38 12.35 -11.60
CA ILE A 76 -14.01 11.07 -11.93
C ILE A 76 -13.52 10.63 -13.29
N GLN A 77 -12.54 9.73 -13.34
CA GLN A 77 -12.00 9.16 -14.57
C GLN A 77 -11.19 7.89 -14.29
N ASP A 78 -10.93 7.11 -15.33
CA ASP A 78 -9.95 6.03 -15.28
C ASP A 78 -8.53 6.59 -15.30
N ILE A 79 -7.61 5.99 -14.52
CA ILE A 79 -6.20 6.40 -14.44
C ILE A 79 -5.46 6.22 -15.79
N ASN A 80 -5.96 5.34 -16.66
CA ASN A 80 -5.44 5.15 -18.01
C ASN A 80 -5.76 6.30 -18.97
N GLN A 81 -6.61 7.23 -18.56
CA GLN A 81 -6.95 8.45 -19.33
C GLN A 81 -6.03 9.60 -18.92
N ARG A 82 -5.83 10.54 -19.87
CA ARG A 82 -5.04 11.75 -19.61
C ARG A 82 -5.65 12.57 -18.47
N ILE A 83 -4.84 12.82 -17.43
CA ILE A 83 -5.27 13.64 -16.29
C ILE A 83 -5.25 15.12 -16.67
N SER A 84 -6.36 15.81 -16.40
CA SER A 84 -6.50 17.25 -16.65
C SER A 84 -7.31 17.92 -15.54
N THR A 85 -6.78 19.01 -15.00
CA THR A 85 -7.50 19.92 -14.10
C THR A 85 -6.91 21.31 -14.21
N SER A 86 -7.73 22.34 -14.08
CA SER A 86 -7.29 23.74 -14.00
C SER A 86 -6.69 24.09 -12.63
N ARG A 87 -6.98 23.29 -11.59
CA ARG A 87 -6.50 23.54 -10.23
C ARG A 87 -4.99 23.38 -10.15
N LYS A 88 -4.36 24.18 -9.27
CA LYS A 88 -2.98 23.92 -8.83
C LYS A 88 -2.89 22.57 -8.14
N VAL A 89 -1.79 21.86 -8.27
CA VAL A 89 -1.46 20.66 -7.52
C VAL A 89 -0.04 20.80 -7.04
N ASP A 90 0.15 20.68 -5.73
CA ASP A 90 1.46 20.78 -5.11
C ASP A 90 2.07 19.40 -4.87
N TYR A 91 1.26 18.45 -4.42
CA TYR A 91 1.71 17.09 -4.12
C TYR A 91 0.85 16.02 -4.80
N ILE A 92 1.46 14.89 -5.10
CA ILE A 92 0.78 13.71 -5.65
C ILE A 92 1.09 12.47 -4.80
N ILE A 93 0.03 11.77 -4.34
CA ILE A 93 0.12 10.42 -3.78
C ILE A 93 -0.46 9.47 -4.82
N HIS A 94 0.43 8.71 -5.48
CA HIS A 94 0.02 7.80 -6.54
C HIS A 94 -0.14 6.38 -5.98
N ALA A 95 -1.37 6.08 -5.50
CA ALA A 95 -1.75 4.79 -4.92
C ALA A 95 -2.64 3.94 -5.85
N ALA A 96 -2.98 4.41 -7.04
CA ALA A 96 -3.76 3.64 -8.00
C ALA A 96 -2.94 2.49 -8.57
N SER A 97 -3.35 1.25 -8.31
CA SER A 97 -2.75 0.04 -8.85
C SER A 97 -3.73 -1.13 -8.71
N THR A 98 -3.61 -2.14 -9.56
CA THR A 98 -4.18 -3.47 -9.29
C THR A 98 -3.41 -4.08 -8.11
N THR A 99 -4.13 -4.58 -7.11
CA THR A 99 -3.53 -5.17 -5.89
C THR A 99 -4.09 -6.54 -5.54
N SER A 100 -5.01 -7.06 -6.35
CA SER A 100 -5.58 -8.40 -6.21
C SER A 100 -4.62 -9.44 -6.79
N SER A 101 -4.15 -10.37 -5.96
CA SER A 101 -3.28 -11.47 -6.41
C SER A 101 -3.97 -12.35 -7.47
N ARG A 102 -5.28 -12.42 -7.46
CA ARG A 102 -6.09 -13.12 -8.47
C ARG A 102 -5.97 -12.42 -9.83
N ASP A 103 -6.07 -11.10 -9.85
CA ASP A 103 -5.98 -10.33 -11.11
C ASP A 103 -4.59 -10.43 -11.75
N PHE A 104 -3.53 -10.64 -10.95
CA PHE A 104 -2.18 -10.83 -11.50
C PHE A 104 -2.07 -12.08 -12.38
N VAL A 105 -2.92 -13.08 -12.11
CA VAL A 105 -2.97 -14.35 -12.85
C VAL A 105 -4.06 -14.35 -13.92
N GLU A 106 -5.25 -13.85 -13.58
CA GLU A 106 -6.42 -13.89 -14.47
C GLU A 106 -6.45 -12.74 -15.48
N LYS A 107 -5.83 -11.59 -15.13
CA LYS A 107 -5.81 -10.36 -15.93
C LYS A 107 -4.42 -9.74 -15.98
N PRO A 108 -3.38 -10.49 -16.39
CA PRO A 108 -2.00 -10.00 -16.36
C PRO A 108 -1.78 -8.81 -17.30
N VAL A 109 -2.42 -8.78 -18.45
CA VAL A 109 -2.31 -7.70 -19.44
C VAL A 109 -2.86 -6.39 -18.89
N GLU A 110 -4.06 -6.41 -18.29
CA GLU A 110 -4.69 -5.25 -17.67
C GLU A 110 -3.89 -4.78 -16.45
N THR A 111 -3.25 -5.69 -15.73
CA THR A 111 -2.35 -5.36 -14.61
C THR A 111 -1.16 -4.55 -15.12
N ILE A 112 -0.52 -4.98 -16.22
CA ILE A 112 0.59 -4.26 -16.86
C ILE A 112 0.14 -2.88 -17.37
N TYR A 113 -0.96 -2.83 -18.14
CA TYR A 113 -1.44 -1.57 -18.70
C TYR A 113 -1.86 -0.56 -17.63
N THR A 114 -2.53 -0.99 -16.58
CA THR A 114 -2.93 -0.10 -15.48
C THR A 114 -1.71 0.47 -14.77
N ALA A 115 -0.69 -0.35 -14.50
CA ALA A 115 0.52 0.11 -13.87
C ALA A 115 1.30 1.09 -14.78
N PHE A 116 1.55 0.71 -16.03
CA PHE A 116 2.37 1.49 -16.96
C PHE A 116 1.66 2.77 -17.43
N ASN A 117 0.48 2.64 -18.08
CA ASN A 117 -0.24 3.78 -18.64
C ASN A 117 -0.74 4.71 -17.54
N GLY A 118 -1.25 4.15 -16.45
CA GLY A 118 -1.73 4.93 -15.30
C GLY A 118 -0.62 5.80 -14.74
N THR A 119 0.56 5.22 -14.47
CA THR A 119 1.68 5.99 -13.92
C THR A 119 2.26 6.97 -14.95
N ARG A 120 2.35 6.61 -16.24
CA ARG A 120 2.76 7.54 -17.30
C ARG A 120 1.86 8.78 -17.32
N ASN A 121 0.54 8.61 -17.24
CA ASN A 121 -0.39 9.76 -17.21
C ASN A 121 -0.19 10.64 -15.97
N VAL A 122 0.09 10.05 -14.81
CA VAL A 122 0.41 10.80 -13.58
C VAL A 122 1.73 11.56 -13.72
N LEU A 123 2.77 10.95 -14.27
CA LEU A 123 4.09 11.58 -14.48
C LEU A 123 4.02 12.72 -15.52
N GLU A 124 3.30 12.54 -16.63
CA GLU A 124 3.05 13.62 -17.60
C GLU A 124 2.27 14.77 -16.95
N PHE A 125 1.28 14.47 -16.13
CA PHE A 125 0.57 15.48 -15.38
C PHE A 125 1.49 16.21 -14.39
N ALA A 126 2.29 15.48 -13.63
CA ALA A 126 3.26 16.03 -12.66
C ALA A 126 4.26 16.97 -13.33
N LYS A 127 4.87 16.55 -14.45
CA LYS A 127 5.76 17.36 -15.29
C LYS A 127 5.11 18.68 -15.70
N ASN A 128 3.89 18.62 -16.23
CA ASN A 128 3.18 19.81 -16.72
C ASN A 128 2.75 20.76 -15.59
N LYS A 129 2.46 20.24 -14.40
CA LYS A 129 2.01 21.04 -13.24
C LYS A 129 3.15 21.61 -12.41
N ARG A 130 4.39 21.15 -12.61
CA ARG A 130 5.57 21.56 -11.81
C ARG A 130 5.30 21.40 -10.31
N ILE A 131 4.92 20.21 -9.92
CA ILE A 131 4.58 19.86 -8.53
C ILE A 131 5.79 19.98 -7.60
N GLU A 132 5.55 20.08 -6.28
CA GLU A 132 6.59 20.11 -5.25
C GLU A 132 7.07 18.69 -4.88
N GLY A 133 6.21 17.68 -5.03
CA GLY A 133 6.57 16.30 -4.75
C GLY A 133 5.54 15.28 -5.19
N MET A 134 6.02 14.08 -5.51
CA MET A 134 5.21 12.92 -5.80
C MET A 134 5.77 11.70 -5.06
N VAL A 135 4.90 10.88 -4.49
CA VAL A 135 5.24 9.55 -4.01
C VAL A 135 4.48 8.49 -4.81
N TYR A 136 5.22 7.54 -5.37
CA TYR A 136 4.67 6.36 -6.03
C TYR A 136 4.66 5.17 -5.06
N LEU A 137 3.51 4.50 -4.92
CA LEU A 137 3.39 3.32 -4.08
C LEU A 137 3.81 2.07 -4.86
N SER A 138 5.02 1.63 -4.60
CA SER A 138 5.58 0.38 -5.09
C SER A 138 5.35 -0.76 -4.07
N SER A 139 6.04 -1.86 -4.21
CA SER A 139 5.82 -3.08 -3.43
C SER A 139 7.13 -3.80 -3.14
N LEU A 140 7.18 -4.55 -2.03
CA LEU A 140 8.24 -5.50 -1.73
C LEU A 140 8.46 -6.55 -2.85
N GLU A 141 7.47 -6.77 -3.72
CA GLU A 141 7.57 -7.75 -4.80
C GLU A 141 8.59 -7.37 -5.89
N VAL A 142 9.07 -6.12 -5.92
CA VAL A 142 10.18 -5.72 -6.80
C VAL A 142 11.49 -6.44 -6.49
N TYR A 143 11.63 -6.94 -5.27
CA TYR A 143 12.85 -7.65 -4.86
C TYR A 143 12.95 -9.08 -5.39
N GLY A 144 11.84 -9.68 -5.83
CA GLY A 144 11.83 -11.04 -6.34
C GLY A 144 12.31 -12.08 -5.32
N VAL A 145 12.83 -13.20 -5.83
CA VAL A 145 13.47 -14.25 -5.02
C VAL A 145 14.95 -13.93 -4.87
N ASN A 146 15.44 -13.92 -3.65
CA ASN A 146 16.84 -13.62 -3.32
C ASN A 146 17.23 -14.35 -2.03
N ASP A 147 18.54 -14.43 -1.77
CA ASP A 147 19.13 -15.07 -0.59
C ASP A 147 19.70 -14.05 0.42
N PHE A 148 19.32 -12.77 0.31
CA PHE A 148 19.78 -11.75 1.26
C PHE A 148 19.11 -11.93 2.61
N GLU A 149 19.89 -11.83 3.69
CA GLU A 149 19.35 -11.84 5.06
C GLU A 149 18.58 -10.57 5.38
N ASP A 150 19.08 -9.42 4.87
CA ASP A 150 18.50 -8.10 5.02
C ASP A 150 18.36 -7.44 3.63
N ILE A 151 17.17 -7.01 3.27
CA ILE A 151 16.86 -6.43 1.96
C ILE A 151 16.83 -4.90 2.07
N THR A 152 17.84 -4.26 1.54
CA THR A 152 17.90 -2.81 1.36
C THR A 152 17.34 -2.39 0.00
N GLU A 153 17.18 -1.08 -0.20
CA GLU A 153 16.68 -0.54 -1.46
C GLU A 153 17.58 -0.82 -2.67
N ASN A 154 18.83 -1.20 -2.43
CA ASN A 154 19.81 -1.58 -3.46
C ASN A 154 19.84 -3.09 -3.75
N SER A 155 19.03 -3.88 -3.07
CA SER A 155 18.94 -5.32 -3.29
C SER A 155 18.16 -5.65 -4.56
N TYR A 156 18.59 -6.67 -5.29
CA TYR A 156 17.93 -7.16 -6.51
C TYR A 156 17.88 -8.68 -6.48
N GLY A 157 16.75 -9.26 -6.86
CA GLY A 157 16.55 -10.69 -6.93
C GLY A 157 15.89 -11.12 -8.24
N TYR A 158 15.79 -12.42 -8.42
CA TYR A 158 15.23 -13.05 -9.60
C TYR A 158 13.70 -12.96 -9.64
N ILE A 159 13.15 -12.62 -10.80
CA ILE A 159 11.74 -12.75 -11.12
C ILE A 159 11.64 -13.56 -12.41
N ASP A 160 10.84 -14.64 -12.40
CA ASP A 160 10.56 -15.44 -13.58
C ASP A 160 9.61 -14.66 -14.51
N ILE A 161 10.18 -14.03 -15.52
CA ILE A 161 9.44 -13.20 -16.49
C ILE A 161 8.53 -14.02 -17.42
N LEU A 162 8.70 -15.33 -17.49
CA LEU A 162 7.83 -16.21 -18.29
C LEU A 162 6.57 -16.65 -17.52
N ASN A 163 6.49 -16.35 -16.25
CA ASN A 163 5.32 -16.61 -15.43
C ASN A 163 4.32 -15.43 -15.52
N PRO A 164 3.08 -15.61 -16.00
CA PRO A 164 2.09 -14.53 -16.09
C PRO A 164 1.86 -13.78 -14.76
N ARG A 165 2.01 -14.44 -13.62
CA ARG A 165 1.88 -13.81 -12.30
C ARG A 165 2.95 -12.71 -12.08
N SER A 166 4.07 -12.78 -12.75
CA SER A 166 5.13 -11.76 -12.68
C SER A 166 4.73 -10.41 -13.30
N SER A 167 3.55 -10.37 -13.97
CA SER A 167 2.96 -9.14 -14.50
C SER A 167 2.94 -7.99 -13.48
N TYR A 168 2.64 -8.29 -12.22
CA TYR A 168 2.63 -7.29 -11.15
C TYR A 168 4.04 -6.85 -10.74
N SER A 169 4.90 -7.79 -10.42
CA SER A 169 6.25 -7.52 -9.92
C SER A 169 7.11 -6.81 -10.97
N GLU A 170 7.06 -7.28 -12.23
CA GLU A 170 7.78 -6.64 -13.34
C GLU A 170 7.19 -5.28 -13.71
N SER A 171 5.85 -5.13 -13.67
CA SER A 171 5.24 -3.81 -13.86
C SER A 171 5.71 -2.82 -12.79
N LYS A 172 5.79 -3.23 -11.53
CA LYS A 172 6.31 -2.37 -10.45
C LYS A 172 7.75 -1.95 -10.71
N LYS A 173 8.65 -2.87 -11.11
CA LYS A 173 10.03 -2.55 -11.49
C LYS A 173 10.10 -1.56 -12.65
N MET A 174 9.38 -1.82 -13.74
CA MET A 174 9.36 -0.96 -14.92
C MET A 174 8.86 0.45 -14.55
N VAL A 175 7.82 0.54 -13.74
CA VAL A 175 7.25 1.82 -13.31
C VAL A 175 8.20 2.58 -12.39
N GLU A 176 8.94 1.91 -11.50
CA GLU A 176 10.01 2.56 -10.73
C GLU A 176 11.07 3.16 -11.66
N THR A 177 11.52 2.39 -12.65
CA THR A 177 12.48 2.89 -13.67
C THR A 177 11.91 4.11 -14.41
N MET A 178 10.63 4.07 -14.82
CA MET A 178 9.95 5.19 -15.47
C MET A 178 9.88 6.42 -14.54
N CYS A 179 9.57 6.25 -13.27
CA CYS A 179 9.59 7.34 -12.27
C CYS A 179 10.96 8.02 -12.20
N ILE A 180 12.02 7.21 -12.06
CA ILE A 180 13.41 7.73 -12.00
C ILE A 180 13.80 8.42 -13.31
N SER A 181 13.39 7.87 -14.46
CA SER A 181 13.65 8.48 -15.78
C SER A 181 12.98 9.86 -15.91
N TYR A 182 11.72 10.00 -15.50
CA TYR A 182 11.03 11.31 -15.48
C TYR A 182 11.69 12.29 -14.50
N GLY A 183 12.17 11.80 -13.36
CA GLY A 183 12.93 12.63 -12.42
C GLY A 183 14.24 13.13 -13.02
N SER A 184 15.00 12.26 -13.69
CA SER A 184 16.28 12.57 -14.30
C SER A 184 16.14 13.46 -15.53
N GLU A 185 15.19 13.17 -16.43
CA GLU A 185 15.07 13.85 -17.72
C GLU A 185 14.28 15.16 -17.62
N TYR A 186 13.21 15.18 -16.80
CA TYR A 186 12.28 16.32 -16.74
C TYR A 186 12.24 17.01 -15.38
N GLY A 187 13.02 16.55 -14.40
CA GLY A 187 13.05 17.15 -13.07
C GLY A 187 11.77 16.91 -12.25
N VAL A 188 10.98 15.86 -12.54
CA VAL A 188 9.81 15.53 -11.76
C VAL A 188 10.26 15.07 -10.36
N PRO A 189 9.82 15.71 -9.25
CA PRO A 189 10.29 15.40 -7.90
C PRO A 189 9.60 14.15 -7.36
N VAL A 190 9.98 12.96 -7.87
CA VAL A 190 9.36 11.69 -7.53
C VAL A 190 10.16 10.92 -6.47
N ARG A 191 9.45 10.25 -5.57
CA ARG A 191 9.96 9.31 -4.57
C ARG A 191 9.16 8.03 -4.65
N ILE A 192 9.76 6.92 -4.22
CA ILE A 192 9.16 5.59 -4.32
C ILE A 192 9.04 5.01 -2.92
N ALA A 193 7.84 4.56 -2.54
CA ALA A 193 7.57 3.83 -1.31
C ALA A 193 7.37 2.34 -1.64
N ARG A 194 8.34 1.48 -1.30
CA ARG A 194 8.25 0.01 -1.47
C ARG A 194 7.56 -0.57 -0.25
N LEU A 195 6.25 -0.75 -0.34
CA LEU A 195 5.44 -1.21 0.78
C LEU A 195 5.61 -2.72 1.01
N ALA A 196 5.80 -3.11 2.26
CA ALA A 196 5.57 -4.48 2.72
C ALA A 196 4.09 -4.85 2.58
N GLN A 197 3.73 -6.11 2.89
CA GLN A 197 2.34 -6.50 2.99
C GLN A 197 1.64 -5.62 4.04
N THR A 198 0.71 -4.78 3.58
CA THR A 198 0.07 -3.77 4.43
C THR A 198 -1.39 -4.12 4.66
N PHE A 199 -1.82 -4.11 5.93
CA PHE A 199 -3.22 -4.30 6.32
C PHE A 199 -3.55 -3.55 7.61
N GLY A 200 -4.84 -3.37 7.88
CA GLY A 200 -5.37 -2.68 9.06
C GLY A 200 -6.85 -2.37 8.88
N ALA A 201 -7.40 -1.49 9.70
CA ALA A 201 -8.80 -1.09 9.62
C ALA A 201 -9.16 -0.58 8.21
N GLY A 202 -10.36 -0.94 7.77
CA GLY A 202 -10.88 -0.63 6.43
C GLY A 202 -10.50 -1.64 5.34
N VAL A 203 -9.90 -2.78 5.69
CA VAL A 203 -9.79 -3.94 4.80
C VAL A 203 -11.19 -4.46 4.49
N SER A 204 -11.45 -4.83 3.24
CA SER A 204 -12.75 -5.37 2.84
C SER A 204 -13.01 -6.74 3.47
N LYS A 205 -14.24 -7.01 3.91
CA LYS A 205 -14.67 -8.36 4.34
C LYS A 205 -14.51 -9.41 3.23
N SER A 206 -14.47 -9.00 1.97
CA SER A 206 -14.23 -9.86 0.81
C SER A 206 -12.74 -9.97 0.41
N ASP A 207 -11.82 -9.42 1.19
CA ASP A 207 -10.39 -9.55 0.92
C ASP A 207 -9.96 -11.01 1.09
N ASN A 208 -9.28 -11.56 0.08
CA ASN A 208 -8.87 -12.95 0.04
C ASN A 208 -7.39 -13.19 0.40
N ARG A 209 -6.68 -12.13 0.82
CA ARG A 209 -5.29 -12.27 1.29
C ARG A 209 -5.23 -13.05 2.60
N VAL A 210 -4.10 -13.71 2.84
CA VAL A 210 -3.96 -14.68 3.93
C VAL A 210 -4.33 -14.13 5.30
N PHE A 211 -3.95 -12.90 5.62
CA PHE A 211 -4.29 -12.26 6.89
C PHE A 211 -5.82 -12.06 7.06
N ALA A 212 -6.52 -11.72 5.97
CA ALA A 212 -7.97 -11.54 6.01
C ALA A 212 -8.70 -12.88 6.16
N GLN A 213 -8.19 -13.94 5.52
CA GLN A 213 -8.71 -15.30 5.72
C GLN A 213 -8.58 -15.73 7.18
N PHE A 214 -7.43 -15.45 7.81
CA PHE A 214 -7.21 -15.78 9.21
C PHE A 214 -8.16 -15.01 10.14
N VAL A 215 -8.33 -13.72 9.88
CA VAL A 215 -9.29 -12.89 10.65
C VAL A 215 -10.73 -13.38 10.49
N ASN A 216 -11.14 -13.73 9.26
CA ASN A 216 -12.47 -14.30 9.01
C ASN A 216 -12.67 -15.61 9.78
N ALA A 217 -11.66 -16.52 9.81
CA ALA A 217 -11.72 -17.76 10.59
C ALA A 217 -11.93 -17.46 12.08
N VAL A 218 -11.17 -16.51 12.66
CA VAL A 218 -11.31 -16.11 14.06
C VAL A 218 -12.71 -15.54 14.35
N ILE A 219 -13.21 -14.65 13.48
CA ILE A 219 -14.54 -14.03 13.66
C ILE A 219 -15.65 -15.09 13.60
N ASN A 220 -15.52 -16.06 12.69
CA ASN A 220 -16.51 -17.12 12.50
C ASN A 220 -16.34 -18.28 13.50
N LYS A 221 -15.33 -18.26 14.38
CA LYS A 221 -14.98 -19.35 15.27
C LYS A 221 -14.66 -20.66 14.55
N GLU A 222 -13.95 -20.52 13.41
CA GLU A 222 -13.51 -21.62 12.57
C GLU A 222 -11.99 -21.83 12.74
N ASN A 223 -11.51 -23.01 12.35
CA ASN A 223 -10.08 -23.29 12.34
C ASN A 223 -9.38 -22.57 11.19
N ILE A 224 -8.15 -22.11 11.43
CA ILE A 224 -7.26 -21.59 10.40
C ILE A 224 -6.62 -22.77 9.66
N VAL A 225 -6.99 -22.98 8.40
CA VAL A 225 -6.48 -24.10 7.59
C VAL A 225 -5.28 -23.64 6.77
N LEU A 226 -4.13 -24.27 7.00
CA LEU A 226 -2.91 -24.07 6.22
C LEU A 226 -2.74 -25.23 5.22
N HIS A 227 -2.77 -24.91 3.92
CA HIS A 227 -2.56 -25.89 2.84
C HIS A 227 -1.07 -26.08 2.47
N THR A 228 -0.18 -25.40 3.17
CA THR A 228 1.29 -25.52 3.06
C THR A 228 1.90 -25.50 4.45
N LYS A 229 3.21 -25.77 4.56
CA LYS A 229 3.95 -25.62 5.83
C LYS A 229 4.06 -24.16 6.31
N GLY A 230 3.52 -23.19 5.59
CA GLY A 230 3.52 -21.77 5.98
C GLY A 230 4.91 -21.14 6.16
N LYS A 231 5.93 -21.65 5.44
CA LYS A 231 7.35 -21.24 5.64
C LYS A 231 7.73 -19.90 5.03
N THR A 232 6.90 -19.32 4.16
CA THR A 232 7.16 -17.98 3.61
C THR A 232 7.21 -16.96 4.74
N LYS A 233 8.31 -16.19 4.81
CA LYS A 233 8.55 -15.16 5.82
C LYS A 233 8.64 -13.79 5.18
N ARG A 234 8.03 -12.79 5.81
CA ARG A 234 8.12 -11.39 5.38
C ARG A 234 7.77 -10.43 6.51
N ASN A 235 8.11 -9.16 6.33
CA ASN A 235 7.60 -8.08 7.16
C ASN A 235 6.19 -7.71 6.73
N TYR A 236 5.50 -7.08 7.67
CA TYR A 236 4.19 -6.47 7.47
C TYR A 236 4.24 -5.00 7.92
N CYS A 237 3.22 -4.23 7.58
CA CYS A 237 3.10 -2.85 8.02
C CYS A 237 1.62 -2.54 8.29
N TYR A 238 1.32 -1.92 9.43
CA TYR A 238 -0.02 -1.45 9.70
C TYR A 238 -0.35 -0.23 8.83
N THR A 239 -1.63 -0.04 8.49
CA THR A 239 -2.07 1.03 7.58
C THR A 239 -1.70 2.42 8.06
N THR A 240 -1.74 2.71 9.38
CA THR A 240 -1.35 4.02 9.92
C THR A 240 0.14 4.28 9.77
N ASP A 241 0.96 3.27 10.03
CA ASP A 241 2.41 3.34 9.86
C ASP A 241 2.77 3.55 8.39
N ALA A 242 2.10 2.85 7.48
CA ALA A 242 2.29 3.02 6.04
C ALA A 242 1.91 4.43 5.57
N VAL A 243 0.80 5.01 6.05
CA VAL A 243 0.39 6.38 5.66
C VAL A 243 1.36 7.42 6.22
N ARG A 244 1.83 7.27 7.47
CA ARG A 244 2.87 8.15 8.03
C ARG A 244 4.17 8.05 7.24
N ALA A 245 4.56 6.84 6.81
CA ALA A 245 5.72 6.64 5.95
C ALA A 245 5.55 7.35 4.60
N ILE A 246 4.38 7.22 3.96
CA ILE A 246 4.06 7.87 2.68
C ILE A 246 4.16 9.40 2.81
N PHE A 247 3.60 10.00 3.87
CA PHE A 247 3.70 11.42 4.11
C PHE A 247 5.14 11.85 4.39
N THR A 248 5.90 11.08 5.17
CA THR A 248 7.32 11.34 5.45
C THR A 248 8.16 11.29 4.18
N ILE A 249 8.00 10.25 3.36
CA ILE A 249 8.70 10.10 2.07
C ILE A 249 8.34 11.26 1.14
N LEU A 250 7.05 11.62 1.04
CA LEU A 250 6.57 12.68 0.17
C LEU A 250 7.19 14.05 0.53
N THR A 251 7.35 14.34 1.81
CA THR A 251 7.75 15.68 2.29
C THR A 251 9.23 15.81 2.64
N LYS A 252 9.87 14.71 3.07
CA LYS A 252 11.26 14.71 3.53
C LYS A 252 12.20 13.82 2.71
N GLY A 253 11.65 12.90 1.92
CA GLY A 253 12.46 12.00 1.09
C GLY A 253 13.23 12.73 0.00
N GLU A 254 14.38 12.22 -0.37
CA GLU A 254 15.16 12.69 -1.49
C GLU A 254 14.49 12.29 -2.82
N ASN A 255 14.53 13.19 -3.80
CA ASN A 255 14.03 12.91 -5.14
C ASN A 255 14.80 11.74 -5.78
N ASN A 256 14.13 11.00 -6.62
CA ASN A 256 14.69 9.84 -7.34
C ASN A 256 15.20 8.73 -6.42
N ASN A 257 14.63 8.61 -5.23
CA ASN A 257 14.99 7.59 -4.26
C ASN A 257 13.81 6.68 -3.91
N ALA A 258 14.13 5.42 -3.62
CA ALA A 258 13.20 4.44 -3.07
C ALA A 258 13.43 4.29 -1.55
N TYR A 259 12.36 3.92 -0.84
CA TYR A 259 12.35 3.69 0.60
C TYR A 259 11.52 2.45 0.92
N ASN A 260 12.09 1.53 1.69
CA ASN A 260 11.37 0.38 2.23
C ASN A 260 10.40 0.85 3.33
N VAL A 261 9.16 0.38 3.26
CA VAL A 261 8.11 0.68 4.24
C VAL A 261 7.63 -0.62 4.86
N ALA A 262 8.09 -0.90 6.05
CA ALA A 262 7.77 -2.12 6.80
C ALA A 262 7.93 -1.89 8.30
N ASN A 263 7.30 -2.71 9.13
CA ASN A 263 7.66 -2.83 10.52
C ASN A 263 8.60 -4.02 10.68
N GLU A 264 9.87 -3.80 11.02
CA GLU A 264 10.87 -4.87 11.14
C GLU A 264 10.52 -5.88 12.24
N SER A 265 9.83 -5.44 13.30
CA SER A 265 9.40 -6.33 14.39
C SER A 265 8.32 -7.34 13.98
N THR A 266 7.68 -7.15 12.83
CA THR A 266 6.62 -8.03 12.30
C THR A 266 7.15 -9.15 11.41
N TYR A 267 8.48 -9.31 11.29
CA TYR A 267 9.06 -10.35 10.45
C TYR A 267 8.73 -11.76 10.96
N CYS A 268 7.79 -12.40 10.32
CA CYS A 268 7.33 -13.73 10.69
C CYS A 268 6.94 -14.58 9.47
N SER A 269 6.82 -15.89 9.69
CA SER A 269 6.25 -16.82 8.72
C SER A 269 4.72 -16.78 8.74
N ILE A 270 4.10 -17.28 7.67
CA ILE A 270 2.65 -17.46 7.62
C ILE A 270 2.17 -18.38 8.75
N ALA A 271 2.94 -19.44 9.07
CA ALA A 271 2.60 -20.34 10.17
C ALA A 271 2.68 -19.63 11.54
N GLU A 272 3.77 -18.88 11.81
CA GLU A 272 3.90 -18.09 13.05
C GLU A 272 2.76 -17.08 13.17
N MET A 273 2.38 -16.43 12.07
CA MET A 273 1.25 -15.49 12.03
C MET A 273 -0.10 -16.17 12.32
N ALA A 274 -0.32 -17.39 11.79
CA ALA A 274 -1.53 -18.16 12.06
C ALA A 274 -1.62 -18.56 13.54
N HIS A 275 -0.54 -19.09 14.12
CA HIS A 275 -0.50 -19.49 15.52
C HIS A 275 -0.69 -18.33 16.50
N LEU A 276 -0.35 -17.10 16.10
CA LEU A 276 -0.60 -15.90 16.92
C LEU A 276 -2.11 -15.67 17.17
N LEU A 277 -2.97 -16.20 16.32
CA LEU A 277 -4.42 -16.02 16.37
C LEU A 277 -5.17 -17.18 17.00
N GLU A 278 -4.46 -18.22 17.46
CA GLU A 278 -5.10 -19.33 18.18
C GLU A 278 -5.75 -18.86 19.47
N ASN A 279 -6.94 -19.36 19.72
CA ASN A 279 -7.72 -19.13 20.95
C ASN A 279 -8.54 -20.39 21.27
N GLU A 280 -9.50 -20.29 22.19
CA GLU A 280 -10.35 -21.43 22.59
C GLU A 280 -11.16 -22.00 21.41
N ASP A 281 -11.71 -21.13 20.55
CA ASP A 281 -12.61 -21.49 19.44
C ASP A 281 -11.87 -21.74 18.12
N THR A 282 -10.63 -21.27 17.96
CA THR A 282 -9.88 -21.29 16.70
C THR A 282 -8.52 -21.95 16.85
N LYS A 283 -8.23 -22.99 16.09
CA LYS A 283 -6.94 -23.68 16.05
C LYS A 283 -6.34 -23.68 14.66
N VAL A 284 -5.00 -23.79 14.57
CA VAL A 284 -4.32 -23.96 13.31
C VAL A 284 -4.30 -25.44 12.90
N VAL A 285 -4.83 -25.74 11.72
CA VAL A 285 -4.91 -27.09 11.17
C VAL A 285 -4.15 -27.16 9.85
N TYR A 286 -3.29 -28.14 9.69
CA TYR A 286 -2.54 -28.36 8.44
C TYR A 286 -3.26 -29.39 7.58
N GLN A 287 -3.70 -28.98 6.39
CA GLN A 287 -4.28 -29.84 5.35
C GLN A 287 -3.40 -29.77 4.10
N ILE A 288 -2.21 -30.38 4.21
CA ILE A 288 -1.22 -30.39 3.14
C ILE A 288 -1.56 -31.57 2.22
N ASP A 289 -1.98 -31.24 1.00
CA ASP A 289 -2.21 -32.20 -0.07
C ASP A 289 -1.15 -32.04 -1.17
N ASP A 290 -0.96 -33.06 -2.00
CA ASP A 290 -0.03 -33.04 -3.14
C ASP A 290 -0.59 -32.28 -4.35
N VAL A 291 -1.74 -31.61 -4.22
CA VAL A 291 -2.37 -30.84 -5.29
C VAL A 291 -1.62 -29.51 -5.44
N ASN A 292 -1.08 -29.27 -6.63
CA ASN A 292 -0.51 -27.97 -6.98
C ASN A 292 -1.63 -26.91 -7.07
N ARG A 293 -1.81 -26.16 -6.00
CA ARG A 293 -2.81 -25.07 -5.89
C ARG A 293 -2.30 -23.73 -6.42
N GLY A 294 -1.18 -23.73 -7.13
CA GLY A 294 -0.58 -22.50 -7.68
C GLY A 294 0.02 -21.55 -6.63
N TYR A 295 0.38 -22.07 -5.45
CA TYR A 295 1.07 -21.27 -4.44
C TYR A 295 2.47 -20.87 -4.92
N ASN A 296 2.86 -19.65 -4.59
CA ASN A 296 4.20 -19.18 -4.87
C ASN A 296 5.26 -20.02 -4.13
N PRO A 297 6.48 -20.11 -4.67
CA PRO A 297 7.62 -20.66 -3.94
C PRO A 297 7.78 -20.01 -2.57
N THR A 298 8.34 -20.77 -1.61
CA THR A 298 8.68 -20.22 -0.31
C THR A 298 9.71 -19.10 -0.49
N VAL A 299 9.38 -17.90 -0.01
CA VAL A 299 10.26 -16.73 -0.05
C VAL A 299 10.53 -16.22 1.36
N LYS A 300 11.70 -15.63 1.55
CA LYS A 300 12.08 -14.91 2.77
C LYS A 300 12.45 -13.49 2.37
N ILE A 301 11.66 -12.51 2.80
CA ILE A 301 11.87 -11.10 2.47
C ILE A 301 11.86 -10.31 3.78
N LYS A 302 13.05 -9.97 4.28
CA LYS A 302 13.24 -9.13 5.46
C LYS A 302 13.69 -7.75 5.01
N LEU A 303 12.77 -6.80 4.98
CA LEU A 303 13.05 -5.43 4.57
C LEU A 303 13.79 -4.69 5.67
N ASN A 304 14.90 -4.05 5.32
CA ASN A 304 15.60 -3.08 6.14
C ASN A 304 14.98 -1.69 5.94
N THR A 305 14.65 -1.00 7.02
CA THR A 305 13.99 0.32 6.98
C THR A 305 14.88 1.47 7.43
N ASN A 306 16.18 1.25 7.64
CA ASN A 306 17.13 2.26 8.15
C ASN A 306 17.10 3.56 7.34
N LYS A 307 16.96 3.47 6.01
CA LYS A 307 16.88 4.65 5.14
C LYS A 307 15.63 5.50 5.43
N LEU A 308 14.49 4.89 5.65
CA LEU A 308 13.27 5.59 6.03
C LEU A 308 13.34 6.11 7.46
N ASN A 309 13.90 5.33 8.37
CA ASN A 309 14.09 5.72 9.78
C ASN A 309 14.98 6.98 9.90
N SER A 310 15.97 7.15 9.02
CA SER A 310 16.83 8.35 8.99
C SER A 310 16.07 9.64 8.67
N LEU A 311 14.85 9.55 8.08
CA LEU A 311 13.94 10.67 7.87
C LEU A 311 13.09 11.01 9.11
N GLY A 312 13.26 10.28 10.22
CA GLY A 312 12.50 10.43 11.46
C GLY A 312 11.19 9.67 11.50
N TRP A 313 11.03 8.62 10.68
CA TRP A 313 9.88 7.72 10.73
C TRP A 313 10.21 6.45 11.51
N GLU A 314 9.24 5.96 12.25
CA GLU A 314 9.26 4.69 12.95
C GLU A 314 7.91 3.99 12.86
N ALA A 315 7.91 2.65 12.67
CA ALA A 315 6.70 1.85 12.80
C ALA A 315 6.32 1.70 14.29
N LYS A 316 5.02 1.79 14.57
CA LYS A 316 4.52 1.78 15.96
C LYS A 316 3.68 0.54 16.27
N ILE A 317 2.97 -0.02 15.29
CA ILE A 317 1.98 -1.07 15.49
C ILE A 317 2.59 -2.44 15.20
N GLY A 318 2.71 -3.27 16.24
CA GLY A 318 3.22 -4.64 16.11
C GLY A 318 2.17 -5.64 15.61
N MET A 319 2.61 -6.86 15.24
CA MET A 319 1.75 -7.87 14.59
C MET A 319 0.49 -8.22 15.40
N LYS A 320 0.60 -8.37 16.70
CA LYS A 320 -0.54 -8.71 17.56
C LYS A 320 -1.60 -7.61 17.51
N GLU A 321 -1.20 -6.36 17.72
CA GLU A 321 -2.10 -5.21 17.67
C GLU A 321 -2.71 -5.01 16.29
N MET A 322 -1.94 -5.25 15.19
CA MET A 322 -2.47 -5.22 13.83
C MET A 322 -3.69 -6.13 13.68
N PHE A 323 -3.62 -7.35 14.21
CA PHE A 323 -4.73 -8.31 14.15
C PHE A 323 -5.86 -7.95 15.09
N GLU A 324 -5.59 -7.53 16.32
CA GLU A 324 -6.61 -7.10 17.28
C GLU A 324 -7.47 -5.98 16.68
N ARG A 325 -6.83 -4.95 16.12
CA ARG A 325 -7.50 -3.82 15.46
C ARG A 325 -8.28 -4.26 14.21
N LEU A 326 -7.72 -5.14 13.38
CA LEU A 326 -8.41 -5.63 12.19
C LEU A 326 -9.62 -6.51 12.54
N ILE A 327 -9.51 -7.39 13.54
CA ILE A 327 -10.62 -8.22 14.02
C ILE A 327 -11.76 -7.34 14.53
N GLU A 328 -11.46 -6.31 15.32
CA GLU A 328 -12.45 -5.38 15.84
C GLU A 328 -13.12 -4.57 14.73
N ASP A 329 -12.34 -4.07 13.74
CA ASP A 329 -12.88 -3.37 12.59
C ASP A 329 -13.82 -4.23 11.73
N MET A 330 -13.46 -5.49 11.50
CA MET A 330 -14.24 -6.41 10.66
C MET A 330 -15.47 -7.00 11.34
N LYS A 331 -15.54 -7.01 12.67
CA LYS A 331 -16.74 -7.42 13.44
C LYS A 331 -17.89 -6.41 13.32
N ASN A 332 -17.55 -5.14 13.12
CA ASN A 332 -18.50 -4.03 12.96
C ASN A 332 -18.81 -3.78 11.46
#